data_fef9c3c1636dab5024869121f94dca59
#
_entry.id   fef9c3c1636dab5024869121f94dca59
#
_cell.length_a   1.000
_cell.length_b   1.000
_cell.length_c   1.000
_cell.angle_alpha   90.00
_cell.angle_beta   90.00
_cell.angle_gamma   90.00
#
_symmetry.space_group_name_H-M   'P 1'
#
loop_
_entity.id
_entity.type
_entity.pdbx_description
1 polymer ?
#
loop_
_entity_poly.entity_id
_entity_poly.type
_entity_poly.pdbx_seq_one_letter_code
_entity_poly.pdbx_strand_id
1 'polypeptide(L)'
;MALQQHGPRIVVVYSQRPPGNPQGHESTSQNRIAARVAALLDCAYGGEYDAAAQYDLPLYFVPRETISDAAQAARLGVRNEHDLFGGVVPQPYVASKVITHPLPLTNCAAPAAWSHAFGQQVHDVVLPGYSAFSREDALRAGRALLKQGAVRIKLASGIGGSDQSVAADLAVLEQQIGALDEAQLRLGVVLERNLNDVVTHSVGQVRIGRQVASYCGIQHVTRSNAGKEVYGGSDLLVANGDFEALMALPHAPEVSTAVAQACAYHRAALACFPGLMASRCNYDVAQGTDDSGVWRSGVLEQSWRIGGATGAELAALTAFQADPSLRVVRACTTERYGGAAPPPDAEVYFNGVDPYVGAITKYTRTMPYAHP
;
A
#
# COMPACT_ATOMS: atom_id res chain seq x y z
N MET A 1 25.97 -21.04 1.71
CA MET A 1 24.92 -21.30 0.70
C MET A 1 25.20 -20.44 -0.52
N ALA A 2 25.42 -21.05 -1.70
CA ALA A 2 25.66 -20.32 -2.92
C ALA A 2 24.40 -19.50 -3.26
N LEU A 3 24.56 -18.19 -3.36
CA LEU A 3 23.50 -17.26 -3.76
C LEU A 3 23.16 -17.58 -5.22
N GLN A 4 21.99 -18.17 -5.45
CA GLN A 4 21.48 -18.42 -6.79
C GLN A 4 21.46 -17.09 -7.56
N GLN A 5 22.31 -16.96 -8.58
CA GLN A 5 22.13 -15.98 -9.65
C GLN A 5 20.84 -16.39 -10.35
N HIS A 6 19.78 -15.60 -10.21
CA HIS A 6 18.60 -15.80 -11.03
C HIS A 6 19.03 -15.57 -12.48
N GLY A 7 18.87 -16.60 -13.32
CA GLY A 7 19.13 -16.49 -14.76
C GLY A 7 18.23 -15.42 -15.41
N PRO A 8 18.44 -15.16 -16.72
CA PRO A 8 17.66 -14.17 -17.45
C PRO A 8 16.16 -14.48 -17.35
N ARG A 9 15.34 -13.43 -17.21
CA ARG A 9 13.88 -13.48 -17.08
C ARG A 9 13.23 -12.45 -17.99
N ILE A 10 11.92 -12.56 -18.15
CA ILE A 10 11.10 -11.52 -18.79
C ILE A 10 10.18 -10.93 -17.71
N VAL A 11 10.26 -9.61 -17.53
CA VAL A 11 9.38 -8.90 -16.62
C VAL A 11 8.08 -8.56 -17.32
N VAL A 12 6.96 -8.95 -16.74
CA VAL A 12 5.61 -8.71 -17.27
C VAL A 12 4.70 -8.05 -16.26
N VAL A 13 3.82 -7.18 -16.73
CA VAL A 13 2.71 -6.66 -15.90
C VAL A 13 1.60 -7.68 -15.84
N TYR A 14 1.08 -7.92 -14.64
CA TYR A 14 -0.01 -8.86 -14.43
C TYR A 14 -1.20 -8.18 -13.76
N SER A 15 -2.42 -8.47 -14.19
CA SER A 15 -3.66 -8.04 -13.54
C SER A 15 -4.63 -9.21 -13.44
N GLN A 16 -5.30 -9.31 -12.28
CA GLN A 16 -6.41 -10.24 -12.06
C GLN A 16 -7.75 -9.67 -12.58
N ARG A 17 -7.76 -8.40 -12.93
CA ARG A 17 -8.92 -7.69 -13.49
C ARG A 17 -8.76 -7.51 -14.98
N PRO A 18 -9.87 -7.35 -15.71
CA PRO A 18 -9.80 -6.93 -17.10
C PRO A 18 -8.92 -5.68 -17.23
N PRO A 19 -8.11 -5.59 -18.28
CA PRO A 19 -7.26 -4.42 -18.48
C PRO A 19 -8.11 -3.16 -18.51
N GLY A 20 -7.71 -2.16 -17.71
CA GLY A 20 -8.29 -0.82 -17.76
C GLY A 20 -7.95 -0.13 -19.08
N ASN A 21 -8.19 1.18 -19.17
CA ASN A 21 -7.78 1.95 -20.36
C ASN A 21 -6.25 1.88 -20.52
N PRO A 22 -5.72 1.26 -21.60
CA PRO A 22 -4.27 1.13 -21.78
C PRO A 22 -3.53 2.47 -21.89
N GLN A 23 -4.24 3.53 -22.28
CA GLN A 23 -3.71 4.89 -22.40
C GLN A 23 -3.97 5.76 -21.16
N GLY A 24 -4.68 5.22 -20.17
CA GLY A 24 -4.94 5.89 -18.90
C GLY A 24 -3.66 6.08 -18.08
N HIS A 25 -3.67 7.09 -17.22
CA HIS A 25 -2.52 7.44 -16.38
C HIS A 25 -2.05 6.27 -15.51
N GLU A 26 -2.98 5.46 -14.99
CA GLU A 26 -2.65 4.31 -14.13
C GLU A 26 -1.91 3.22 -14.92
N SER A 27 -2.49 2.75 -16.04
CA SER A 27 -1.87 1.71 -16.88
C SER A 27 -0.52 2.15 -17.41
N THR A 28 -0.40 3.39 -17.89
CA THR A 28 0.87 3.93 -18.39
C THR A 28 1.93 3.99 -17.30
N SER A 29 1.57 4.49 -16.10
CA SER A 29 2.51 4.57 -14.96
C SER A 29 2.95 3.18 -14.50
N GLN A 30 2.02 2.23 -14.43
CA GLN A 30 2.31 0.85 -14.01
C GLN A 30 3.22 0.13 -15.00
N ASN A 31 3.02 0.33 -16.30
CA ASN A 31 3.88 -0.22 -17.33
C ASN A 31 5.31 0.37 -17.27
N ARG A 32 5.44 1.68 -16.99
CA ARG A 32 6.76 2.30 -16.77
C ARG A 32 7.43 1.80 -15.49
N ILE A 33 6.68 1.59 -14.42
CA ILE A 33 7.17 0.93 -13.20
C ILE A 33 7.73 -0.46 -13.53
N ALA A 34 7.00 -1.29 -14.27
CA ALA A 34 7.45 -2.62 -14.64
C ALA A 34 8.70 -2.59 -15.53
N ALA A 35 8.79 -1.65 -16.47
CA ALA A 35 9.99 -1.45 -17.28
C ALA A 35 11.21 -1.04 -16.43
N ARG A 36 11.00 -0.23 -15.36
CA ARG A 36 12.08 0.10 -14.40
C ARG A 36 12.50 -1.10 -13.56
N VAL A 37 11.55 -1.93 -13.14
CA VAL A 37 11.85 -3.20 -12.45
C VAL A 37 12.68 -4.10 -13.35
N ALA A 38 12.35 -4.19 -14.64
CA ALA A 38 13.12 -4.95 -15.63
C ALA A 38 14.57 -4.41 -15.75
N ALA A 39 14.74 -3.10 -15.81
CA ALA A 39 16.07 -2.47 -15.86
C ALA A 39 16.90 -2.74 -14.59
N LEU A 40 16.29 -2.68 -13.39
CA LEU A 40 16.96 -2.99 -12.14
C LEU A 40 17.39 -4.46 -12.04
N LEU A 41 16.66 -5.37 -12.69
CA LEU A 41 16.96 -6.81 -12.74
C LEU A 41 17.92 -7.17 -13.88
N ASP A 42 18.26 -6.22 -14.77
CA ASP A 42 18.95 -6.48 -16.04
C ASP A 42 18.23 -7.54 -16.88
N CYS A 43 16.89 -7.39 -17.00
CA CYS A 43 15.99 -8.30 -17.68
C CYS A 43 15.20 -7.60 -18.79
N ALA A 44 14.69 -8.38 -19.74
CA ALA A 44 13.79 -7.85 -20.77
C ALA A 44 12.43 -7.47 -20.18
N TYR A 45 11.83 -6.37 -20.67
CA TYR A 45 10.45 -6.01 -20.39
C TYR A 45 9.54 -6.57 -21.48
N GLY A 46 8.60 -7.46 -21.09
CA GLY A 46 7.71 -8.16 -22.02
C GLY A 46 6.31 -7.53 -22.17
N GLY A 47 6.05 -6.37 -21.51
CA GLY A 47 4.73 -5.73 -21.56
C GLY A 47 3.70 -6.38 -20.63
N GLU A 48 2.43 -6.37 -21.08
CA GLU A 48 1.33 -7.04 -20.35
C GLU A 48 1.46 -8.56 -20.49
N TYR A 49 1.20 -9.27 -19.41
CA TYR A 49 1.17 -10.74 -19.45
C TYR A 49 0.04 -11.24 -20.35
N ASP A 50 0.36 -12.11 -21.27
CA ASP A 50 -0.60 -12.82 -22.12
C ASP A 50 -0.53 -14.33 -21.81
N ALA A 51 -1.61 -14.89 -21.30
CA ALA A 51 -1.70 -16.31 -21.00
C ALA A 51 -1.65 -17.22 -22.25
N ALA A 52 -1.91 -16.68 -23.44
CA ALA A 52 -1.84 -17.41 -24.70
C ALA A 52 -0.45 -17.35 -25.35
N ALA A 53 0.41 -16.43 -24.91
CA ALA A 53 1.76 -16.29 -25.44
C ALA A 53 2.70 -17.37 -24.89
N GLN A 54 3.68 -17.75 -25.72
CA GLN A 54 4.80 -18.58 -25.29
C GLN A 54 5.97 -17.67 -24.91
N TYR A 55 6.56 -17.93 -23.75
CA TYR A 55 7.71 -17.20 -23.25
C TYR A 55 8.93 -18.13 -23.18
N ASP A 56 10.01 -17.72 -23.82
CA ASP A 56 11.25 -18.53 -23.88
C ASP A 56 12.04 -18.53 -22.58
N LEU A 57 11.72 -17.61 -21.66
CA LEU A 57 12.39 -17.43 -20.37
C LEU A 57 11.37 -17.43 -19.22
N PRO A 58 11.80 -17.77 -17.99
CA PRO A 58 10.97 -17.62 -16.82
C PRO A 58 10.47 -16.19 -16.65
N LEU A 59 9.25 -16.03 -16.16
CA LEU A 59 8.63 -14.73 -15.94
C LEU A 59 8.96 -14.17 -14.55
N TYR A 60 9.03 -12.84 -14.48
CA TYR A 60 8.98 -12.06 -13.25
C TYR A 60 7.78 -11.14 -13.33
N PHE A 61 6.90 -11.24 -12.35
CA PHE A 61 5.61 -10.56 -12.39
C PHE A 61 5.64 -9.22 -11.66
N VAL A 62 5.02 -8.21 -12.25
CA VAL A 62 4.69 -6.93 -11.59
C VAL A 62 3.16 -6.83 -11.52
N PRO A 63 2.54 -7.35 -10.46
CA PRO A 63 1.09 -7.36 -10.36
C PRO A 63 0.56 -5.97 -10.01
N ARG A 64 -0.54 -5.57 -10.68
CA ARG A 64 -1.27 -4.33 -10.42
C ARG A 64 -2.01 -4.37 -9.10
N GLU A 65 -2.50 -5.54 -8.73
CA GLU A 65 -3.14 -5.83 -7.45
C GLU A 65 -2.34 -6.91 -6.71
N THR A 66 -2.47 -6.97 -5.38
CA THR A 66 -1.97 -8.12 -4.62
C THR A 66 -2.62 -9.39 -5.17
N ILE A 67 -1.83 -10.41 -5.51
CA ILE A 67 -2.36 -11.70 -5.97
C ILE A 67 -3.06 -12.36 -4.78
N SER A 68 -4.39 -12.48 -4.86
CA SER A 68 -5.25 -12.86 -3.75
C SER A 68 -5.68 -14.33 -3.78
N ASP A 69 -4.97 -15.16 -4.54
CA ASP A 69 -5.19 -16.60 -4.66
C ASP A 69 -3.83 -17.31 -4.82
N ALA A 70 -3.45 -18.09 -3.82
CA ALA A 70 -2.21 -18.87 -3.84
C ALA A 70 -2.18 -19.91 -4.98
N ALA A 71 -3.33 -20.48 -5.36
CA ALA A 71 -3.40 -21.42 -6.49
C ALA A 71 -3.16 -20.68 -7.82
N GLN A 72 -3.64 -19.45 -7.95
CA GLN A 72 -3.34 -18.60 -9.11
C GLN A 72 -1.85 -18.24 -9.16
N ALA A 73 -1.25 -17.86 -8.05
CA ALA A 73 0.19 -17.60 -7.99
C ALA A 73 1.00 -18.82 -8.42
N ALA A 74 0.63 -20.02 -7.95
CA ALA A 74 1.27 -21.27 -8.34
C ALA A 74 1.12 -21.56 -9.86
N ARG A 75 -0.06 -21.33 -10.45
CA ARG A 75 -0.29 -21.49 -11.91
C ARG A 75 0.56 -20.53 -12.74
N LEU A 76 0.83 -19.33 -12.24
CA LEU A 76 1.74 -18.35 -12.84
C LEU A 76 3.21 -18.72 -12.67
N GLY A 77 3.54 -19.69 -11.82
CA GLY A 77 4.92 -20.06 -11.49
C GLY A 77 5.55 -19.16 -10.41
N VAL A 78 4.76 -18.34 -9.71
CA VAL A 78 5.20 -17.53 -8.56
C VAL A 78 5.33 -18.46 -7.35
N ARG A 79 6.55 -18.67 -6.86
CA ARG A 79 6.89 -19.59 -5.78
C ARG A 79 7.38 -18.90 -4.51
N ASN A 80 7.95 -17.72 -4.67
CA ASN A 80 8.50 -16.92 -3.58
C ASN A 80 8.60 -15.44 -3.99
N GLU A 81 9.06 -14.60 -3.08
CA GLU A 81 9.21 -13.15 -3.27
C GLU A 81 10.22 -12.73 -4.35
N HIS A 82 11.01 -13.65 -4.90
CA HIS A 82 11.93 -13.38 -5.99
C HIS A 82 11.32 -13.59 -7.38
N ASP A 83 10.06 -13.96 -7.46
CA ASP A 83 9.35 -14.20 -8.72
C ASP A 83 8.39 -13.03 -9.07
N LEU A 84 8.25 -12.03 -8.18
CA LEU A 84 7.35 -10.89 -8.41
C LEU A 84 7.85 -9.61 -7.73
N PHE A 85 7.33 -8.47 -8.17
CA PHE A 85 7.40 -7.19 -7.45
C PHE A 85 6.02 -6.80 -6.92
N GLY A 86 5.72 -7.24 -5.72
CA GLY A 86 4.41 -7.14 -5.10
C GLY A 86 4.22 -8.20 -4.04
N GLY A 87 3.00 -8.73 -3.89
CA GLY A 87 2.71 -9.77 -2.92
C GLY A 87 1.64 -10.75 -3.37
N VAL A 88 1.65 -11.90 -2.71
CA VAL A 88 0.63 -12.95 -2.77
C VAL A 88 0.05 -13.15 -1.38
N VAL A 89 -1.26 -13.26 -1.27
CA VAL A 89 -1.97 -13.55 -0.01
C VAL A 89 -2.81 -14.82 -0.13
N PRO A 90 -3.02 -15.55 0.97
CA PRO A 90 -3.75 -16.81 0.94
C PRO A 90 -5.26 -16.67 0.68
N GLN A 91 -5.83 -15.51 1.00
CA GLN A 91 -7.27 -15.22 0.88
C GLN A 91 -7.48 -13.77 0.44
N PRO A 92 -8.53 -13.46 -0.36
CA PRO A 92 -8.76 -12.12 -0.89
C PRO A 92 -8.88 -11.03 0.18
N TYR A 93 -9.55 -11.30 1.30
CA TYR A 93 -9.72 -10.32 2.38
C TYR A 93 -8.39 -9.88 3.02
N VAL A 94 -7.36 -10.73 2.96
CA VAL A 94 -6.03 -10.43 3.52
C VAL A 94 -5.37 -9.28 2.76
N ALA A 95 -5.68 -9.12 1.46
CA ALA A 95 -5.19 -8.00 0.66
C ALA A 95 -5.86 -6.65 0.96
N SER A 96 -6.86 -6.62 1.86
CA SER A 96 -7.64 -5.42 2.15
C SER A 96 -7.44 -4.93 3.59
N LYS A 97 -7.80 -3.68 3.84
CA LYS A 97 -7.70 -3.03 5.16
C LYS A 97 -8.53 -3.69 6.26
N VAL A 98 -9.47 -4.58 5.92
CA VAL A 98 -10.34 -5.23 6.92
C VAL A 98 -9.58 -6.11 7.91
N ILE A 99 -8.36 -6.56 7.60
CA ILE A 99 -7.58 -7.35 8.55
C ILE A 99 -7.05 -6.52 9.71
N THR A 100 -6.98 -5.19 9.58
CA THR A 100 -6.32 -4.29 10.54
C THR A 100 -6.95 -4.33 11.93
N HIS A 101 -8.25 -4.60 12.03
CA HIS A 101 -8.98 -4.58 13.31
C HIS A 101 -9.64 -5.92 13.63
N PRO A 102 -9.85 -6.22 14.92
CA PRO A 102 -10.60 -7.40 15.34
C PRO A 102 -12.08 -7.29 14.97
N LEU A 103 -12.80 -8.40 15.02
CA LEU A 103 -14.26 -8.42 14.99
C LEU A 103 -14.83 -7.85 16.29
N PRO A 104 -16.05 -7.28 16.28
CA PRO A 104 -16.71 -6.79 17.49
C PRO A 104 -16.94 -7.87 18.56
N LEU A 105 -17.21 -9.10 18.13
CA LEU A 105 -17.33 -10.31 18.94
C LEU A 105 -16.71 -11.48 18.18
N THR A 106 -16.30 -12.51 18.90
CA THR A 106 -15.66 -13.70 18.30
C THR A 106 -16.57 -14.52 17.38
N ASN A 107 -17.89 -14.41 17.58
CA ASN A 107 -18.91 -15.12 16.81
C ASN A 107 -19.59 -14.26 15.73
N CYS A 108 -19.06 -13.07 15.44
CA CYS A 108 -19.55 -12.24 14.34
C CYS A 108 -19.30 -12.90 12.97
N ALA A 109 -20.08 -12.48 11.96
CA ALA A 109 -19.84 -12.87 10.58
C ALA A 109 -18.42 -12.48 10.15
N ALA A 110 -17.72 -13.38 9.47
CA ALA A 110 -16.37 -13.16 8.97
C ALA A 110 -16.08 -14.06 7.75
N PRO A 111 -15.10 -13.70 6.91
CA PRO A 111 -14.60 -14.58 5.87
C PRO A 111 -14.08 -15.92 6.43
N ALA A 112 -14.12 -16.96 5.61
CA ALA A 112 -13.49 -18.23 5.98
C ALA A 112 -12.00 -18.01 6.31
N ALA A 113 -11.50 -18.73 7.28
CA ALA A 113 -10.11 -18.63 7.77
C ALA A 113 -9.73 -17.24 8.32
N TRP A 114 -10.69 -16.48 8.86
CA TRP A 114 -10.40 -15.23 9.57
C TRP A 114 -9.40 -15.45 10.71
N SER A 115 -8.36 -14.61 10.76
CA SER A 115 -7.32 -14.73 11.79
C SER A 115 -7.62 -13.84 13.00
N HIS A 116 -8.22 -14.41 14.03
CA HIS A 116 -8.37 -13.71 15.32
C HIS A 116 -7.00 -13.38 15.96
N ALA A 117 -6.02 -14.25 15.75
CA ALA A 117 -4.67 -14.06 16.29
C ALA A 117 -4.00 -12.82 15.72
N PHE A 118 -4.25 -12.48 14.44
CA PHE A 118 -3.70 -11.27 13.84
C PHE A 118 -4.21 -10.01 14.53
N GLY A 119 -5.54 -9.88 14.72
CA GLY A 119 -6.13 -8.74 15.42
C GLY A 119 -5.62 -8.60 16.87
N GLN A 120 -5.29 -9.70 17.55
CA GLN A 120 -4.68 -9.68 18.88
C GLN A 120 -3.23 -9.19 18.84
N GLN A 121 -2.44 -9.65 17.86
CA GLN A 121 -1.02 -9.28 17.74
C GLN A 121 -0.81 -7.82 17.34
N VAL A 122 -1.73 -7.23 16.56
CA VAL A 122 -1.61 -5.85 16.10
C VAL A 122 -2.34 -4.83 16.97
N HIS A 123 -3.04 -5.27 18.03
CA HIS A 123 -3.91 -4.42 18.86
C HIS A 123 -3.22 -3.11 19.29
N ASP A 124 -1.97 -3.18 19.71
CA ASP A 124 -1.23 -2.03 20.26
C ASP A 124 -0.57 -1.14 19.18
N VAL A 125 -0.66 -1.54 17.92
CA VAL A 125 -0.04 -0.83 16.79
C VAL A 125 -1.04 -0.32 15.76
N VAL A 126 -2.33 -0.44 16.03
CA VAL A 126 -3.43 0.09 15.22
C VAL A 126 -4.30 1.05 16.03
N LEU A 127 -5.11 1.86 15.35
CA LEU A 127 -6.11 2.68 16.05
C LEU A 127 -7.18 1.80 16.69
N PRO A 128 -7.86 2.25 17.77
CA PRO A 128 -9.04 1.56 18.27
C PRO A 128 -10.10 1.42 17.17
N GLY A 129 -10.50 0.19 16.87
CA GLY A 129 -11.42 -0.07 15.77
C GLY A 129 -11.89 -1.52 15.70
N TYR A 130 -12.79 -1.76 14.74
CA TYR A 130 -13.36 -3.07 14.45
C TYR A 130 -13.54 -3.25 12.95
N SER A 131 -13.48 -4.51 12.51
CA SER A 131 -13.91 -4.92 11.18
C SER A 131 -15.22 -5.68 11.29
N ALA A 132 -16.17 -5.38 10.40
CA ALA A 132 -17.49 -6.00 10.40
C ALA A 132 -17.89 -6.44 8.99
N PHE A 133 -18.59 -7.58 8.91
CA PHE A 133 -19.04 -8.20 7.66
C PHE A 133 -20.57 -8.34 7.60
N SER A 134 -21.26 -7.75 8.57
CA SER A 134 -22.73 -7.64 8.62
C SER A 134 -23.14 -6.24 9.10
N ARG A 135 -24.34 -5.83 8.72
CA ARG A 135 -24.92 -4.55 9.17
C ARG A 135 -25.05 -4.49 10.69
N GLU A 136 -25.48 -5.59 11.30
CA GLU A 136 -25.65 -5.67 12.77
C GLU A 136 -24.32 -5.47 13.50
N ASP A 137 -23.27 -6.16 13.04
CA ASP A 137 -21.93 -6.07 13.64
C ASP A 137 -21.29 -4.69 13.40
N ALA A 138 -21.48 -4.08 12.21
CA ALA A 138 -21.04 -2.72 11.95
C ALA A 138 -21.71 -1.69 12.87
N LEU A 139 -23.02 -1.79 13.07
CA LEU A 139 -23.73 -0.92 14.02
C LEU A 139 -23.29 -1.14 15.46
N ARG A 140 -23.06 -2.39 15.86
CA ARG A 140 -22.53 -2.74 17.20
C ARG A 140 -21.16 -2.11 17.42
N ALA A 141 -20.25 -2.27 16.46
CA ALA A 141 -18.91 -1.69 16.48
C ALA A 141 -18.95 -0.16 16.59
N GLY A 142 -19.73 0.48 15.70
CA GLY A 142 -19.84 1.93 15.66
C GLY A 142 -20.42 2.51 16.95
N ARG A 143 -21.47 1.90 17.54
CA ARG A 143 -22.04 2.30 18.84
C ARG A 143 -21.03 2.19 19.98
N ALA A 144 -20.17 1.18 19.95
CA ALA A 144 -19.11 1.04 20.95
C ALA A 144 -18.06 2.15 20.85
N LEU A 145 -17.64 2.48 19.62
CA LEU A 145 -16.65 3.51 19.36
C LEU A 145 -17.17 4.93 19.59
N LEU A 146 -18.44 5.22 19.26
CA LEU A 146 -19.08 6.53 19.47
C LEU A 146 -19.11 6.96 20.94
N LYS A 147 -19.02 6.03 21.89
CA LYS A 147 -18.90 6.38 23.32
C LYS A 147 -17.62 7.17 23.64
N GLN A 148 -16.67 7.17 22.77
CA GLN A 148 -15.34 7.76 22.96
C GLN A 148 -14.99 8.82 21.91
N GLY A 149 -15.87 9.14 20.96
CA GLY A 149 -15.70 10.15 19.92
C GLY A 149 -16.18 9.70 18.56
N ALA A 150 -15.99 10.52 17.54
CA ALA A 150 -16.40 10.26 16.17
C ALA A 150 -15.75 8.99 15.59
N VAL A 151 -16.45 8.35 14.69
CA VAL A 151 -16.07 7.07 14.06
C VAL A 151 -15.83 7.28 12.58
N ARG A 152 -14.67 6.89 12.11
CA ARG A 152 -14.35 6.81 10.69
C ARG A 152 -14.76 5.45 10.15
N ILE A 153 -15.53 5.46 9.07
CA ILE A 153 -16.04 4.29 8.37
C ILE A 153 -15.32 4.19 7.04
N LYS A 154 -14.75 3.02 6.72
CA LYS A 154 -14.00 2.77 5.49
C LYS A 154 -14.49 1.49 4.83
N LEU A 155 -14.77 1.52 3.54
CA LEU A 155 -15.08 0.31 2.79
C LEU A 155 -13.80 -0.45 2.44
N ALA A 156 -13.90 -1.78 2.37
CA ALA A 156 -12.78 -2.65 2.01
C ALA A 156 -12.16 -2.30 0.64
N SER A 157 -13.00 -1.86 -0.31
CA SER A 157 -12.63 -1.50 -1.68
C SER A 157 -12.01 -0.11 -1.84
N GLY A 158 -12.14 0.77 -0.85
CA GLY A 158 -11.67 2.16 -0.94
C GLY A 158 -10.14 2.24 -1.12
N ILE A 159 -9.69 3.07 -2.06
CA ILE A 159 -8.27 3.29 -2.39
C ILE A 159 -7.98 4.79 -2.32
N GLY A 160 -6.81 5.16 -1.78
CA GLY A 160 -6.33 6.54 -1.78
C GLY A 160 -7.23 7.52 -1.03
N GLY A 161 -7.91 7.08 0.03
CA GLY A 161 -8.81 7.91 0.82
C GLY A 161 -10.25 7.98 0.28
N SER A 162 -10.56 7.31 -0.84
CA SER A 162 -11.95 7.19 -1.31
C SER A 162 -12.78 6.28 -0.42
N ASP A 163 -14.11 6.38 -0.54
CA ASP A 163 -15.07 5.53 0.15
C ASP A 163 -14.91 5.51 1.68
N GLN A 164 -14.65 6.71 2.23
CA GLN A 164 -14.60 6.96 3.67
C GLN A 164 -15.62 8.00 4.07
N SER A 165 -16.17 7.83 5.28
CA SER A 165 -17.05 8.81 5.91
C SER A 165 -16.79 8.87 7.41
N VAL A 166 -17.29 9.93 8.06
CA VAL A 166 -17.17 10.10 9.51
C VAL A 166 -18.56 10.23 10.09
N ALA A 167 -18.86 9.43 11.11
CA ALA A 167 -20.09 9.52 11.91
C ALA A 167 -19.75 10.16 13.25
N ALA A 168 -20.31 11.34 13.52
CA ALA A 168 -20.14 12.06 14.78
C ALA A 168 -21.16 11.61 15.84
N ASP A 169 -22.27 11.01 15.42
CA ASP A 169 -23.35 10.55 16.28
C ASP A 169 -24.02 9.28 15.76
N LEU A 170 -24.96 8.75 16.55
CA LEU A 170 -25.65 7.50 16.23
C LEU A 170 -26.54 7.62 14.98
N ALA A 171 -27.20 8.75 14.76
CA ALA A 171 -28.11 8.92 13.62
C ALA A 171 -27.33 8.91 12.30
N VAL A 172 -26.19 9.61 12.26
CA VAL A 172 -25.28 9.61 11.12
C VAL A 172 -24.67 8.22 10.88
N LEU A 173 -24.28 7.51 11.96
CA LEU A 173 -23.79 6.13 11.87
C LEU A 173 -24.84 5.20 11.24
N GLU A 174 -26.08 5.23 11.77
CA GLU A 174 -27.18 4.38 11.29
C GLU A 174 -27.53 4.70 9.83
N GLN A 175 -27.52 5.97 9.44
CA GLN A 175 -27.74 6.39 8.04
C GLN A 175 -26.63 5.84 7.13
N GLN A 176 -25.35 6.02 7.49
CA GLN A 176 -24.21 5.62 6.64
C GLN A 176 -24.13 4.09 6.52
N ILE A 177 -24.26 3.36 7.63
CA ILE A 177 -24.26 1.88 7.59
C ILE A 177 -25.53 1.36 6.91
N GLY A 178 -26.69 2.06 7.09
CA GLY A 178 -27.94 1.74 6.42
C GLY A 178 -27.87 1.86 4.90
N ALA A 179 -27.05 2.76 4.37
CA ALA A 179 -26.86 2.98 2.93
C ALA A 179 -25.98 1.91 2.25
N LEU A 180 -25.23 1.11 3.00
CA LEU A 180 -24.37 0.07 2.44
C LEU A 180 -25.23 -1.10 1.93
N ASP A 181 -24.86 -1.60 0.76
CA ASP A 181 -25.47 -2.82 0.21
C ASP A 181 -24.82 -4.09 0.80
N GLU A 182 -25.48 -5.24 0.55
CA GLU A 182 -25.01 -6.53 1.06
C GLU A 182 -23.68 -6.98 0.46
N ALA A 183 -23.33 -6.53 -0.76
CA ALA A 183 -22.06 -6.88 -1.39
C ALA A 183 -20.90 -6.13 -0.72
N GLN A 184 -21.10 -4.83 -0.42
CA GLN A 184 -20.14 -4.03 0.34
C GLN A 184 -19.93 -4.60 1.74
N LEU A 185 -21.02 -4.96 2.45
CA LEU A 185 -20.95 -5.55 3.78
C LEU A 185 -20.20 -6.90 3.77
N ARG A 186 -20.45 -7.76 2.77
CA ARG A 186 -19.72 -9.03 2.64
C ARG A 186 -18.22 -8.86 2.38
N LEU A 187 -17.80 -7.79 1.68
CA LEU A 187 -16.38 -7.45 1.52
C LEU A 187 -15.76 -6.92 2.81
N GLY A 188 -16.59 -6.36 3.68
CA GLY A 188 -16.22 -5.86 4.98
C GLY A 188 -16.13 -4.33 5.06
N VAL A 189 -16.38 -3.85 6.26
CA VAL A 189 -16.34 -2.44 6.66
C VAL A 189 -15.41 -2.30 7.85
N VAL A 190 -14.50 -1.34 7.80
CA VAL A 190 -13.67 -0.93 8.92
C VAL A 190 -14.33 0.25 9.61
N LEU A 191 -14.49 0.16 10.92
CA LEU A 191 -14.90 1.26 11.79
C LEU A 191 -13.76 1.52 12.77
N GLU A 192 -13.21 2.72 12.76
CA GLU A 192 -12.10 3.07 13.64
C GLU A 192 -12.29 4.46 14.24
N ARG A 193 -11.55 4.76 15.29
CA ARG A 193 -11.47 6.09 15.89
C ARG A 193 -11.11 7.13 14.84
N ASN A 194 -11.92 8.18 14.72
CA ASN A 194 -11.55 9.32 13.90
C ASN A 194 -10.42 10.10 14.57
N LEU A 195 -9.51 10.63 13.74
CA LEU A 195 -8.46 11.54 14.17
C LEU A 195 -8.62 12.89 13.45
N ASN A 196 -8.22 13.95 14.13
CA ASN A 196 -8.09 15.31 13.64
C ASN A 196 -6.62 15.61 13.39
N ASP A 197 -6.33 16.57 12.51
CA ASP A 197 -4.97 17.02 12.14
C ASP A 197 -4.04 15.87 11.76
N VAL A 198 -4.55 14.97 10.89
CA VAL A 198 -3.89 13.71 10.57
C VAL A 198 -2.66 13.93 9.71
N VAL A 199 -1.53 13.38 10.16
CA VAL A 199 -0.35 13.12 9.33
C VAL A 199 -0.33 11.63 9.01
N THR A 200 -0.22 11.29 7.71
CA THR A 200 -0.10 9.89 7.27
C THR A 200 1.34 9.61 6.85
N HIS A 201 1.95 8.67 7.55
CA HIS A 201 3.27 8.14 7.22
C HIS A 201 3.14 6.92 6.32
N SER A 202 3.97 6.83 5.29
CA SER A 202 4.23 5.61 4.54
C SER A 202 5.49 4.96 5.09
N VAL A 203 5.39 3.70 5.50
CA VAL A 203 6.55 2.89 5.92
C VAL A 203 6.54 1.60 5.12
N GLY A 204 7.67 1.24 4.51
CA GLY A 204 7.68 0.04 3.68
C GLY A 204 9.06 -0.51 3.39
N GLN A 205 9.04 -1.64 2.68
CA GLN A 205 10.24 -2.31 2.22
C GLN A 205 10.03 -2.87 0.82
N VAL A 206 11.05 -2.78 0.01
CA VAL A 206 11.09 -3.33 -1.35
C VAL A 206 12.30 -4.20 -1.55
N ARG A 207 12.12 -5.29 -2.29
CA ARG A 207 13.18 -6.21 -2.71
C ARG A 207 13.10 -6.44 -4.21
N ILE A 208 14.20 -6.19 -4.92
CA ILE A 208 14.36 -6.50 -6.34
C ILE A 208 15.71 -7.19 -6.53
N GLY A 209 15.69 -8.46 -6.92
CA GLY A 209 16.91 -9.26 -6.97
C GLY A 209 17.63 -9.32 -5.63
N ARG A 210 18.85 -8.79 -5.56
CA ARG A 210 19.65 -8.70 -4.34
C ARG A 210 19.45 -7.41 -3.56
N GLN A 211 18.85 -6.41 -4.18
CA GLN A 211 18.67 -5.11 -3.56
C GLN A 211 17.49 -5.17 -2.61
N VAL A 212 17.68 -4.60 -1.44
CA VAL A 212 16.63 -4.37 -0.44
C VAL A 212 16.71 -2.91 -0.03
N ALA A 213 15.59 -2.24 0.01
CA ALA A 213 15.51 -0.89 0.56
C ALA A 213 14.27 -0.79 1.43
N SER A 214 14.41 -0.08 2.56
CA SER A 214 13.30 0.20 3.47
C SER A 214 13.14 1.69 3.63
N TYR A 215 11.94 2.16 3.81
CA TYR A 215 11.67 3.60 3.83
C TYR A 215 10.63 3.99 4.87
N CYS A 216 10.71 5.25 5.26
CA CYS A 216 9.63 5.98 5.91
C CYS A 216 9.48 7.35 5.26
N GLY A 217 8.27 7.90 5.31
CA GLY A 217 8.01 9.22 4.73
C GLY A 217 6.59 9.69 4.95
N ILE A 218 6.24 10.83 4.39
CA ILE A 218 4.95 11.48 4.55
C ILE A 218 4.21 11.47 3.22
N GLN A 219 2.91 11.21 3.27
CA GLN A 219 2.02 11.35 2.13
C GLN A 219 1.50 12.79 2.04
N HIS A 220 1.41 13.29 0.83
CA HIS A 220 0.84 14.59 0.51
C HIS A 220 -0.51 14.42 -0.19
N VAL A 221 -1.41 15.35 0.06
CA VAL A 221 -2.65 15.48 -0.69
C VAL A 221 -2.54 16.61 -1.72
N THR A 222 -3.28 16.48 -2.80
CA THR A 222 -3.44 17.50 -3.83
C THR A 222 -4.91 17.65 -4.20
N ARG A 223 -5.24 18.64 -5.01
CA ARG A 223 -6.59 18.81 -5.54
C ARG A 223 -6.68 18.25 -6.96
N SER A 224 -7.63 17.35 -7.18
CA SER A 224 -7.97 16.85 -8.51
C SER A 224 -8.57 17.95 -9.38
N ASN A 225 -8.69 17.71 -10.70
CA ASN A 225 -9.37 18.64 -11.62
C ASN A 225 -10.85 18.89 -11.23
N ALA A 226 -11.47 18.00 -10.45
CA ALA A 226 -12.82 18.19 -9.89
C ALA A 226 -12.82 18.90 -8.51
N GLY A 227 -11.69 19.41 -8.04
CA GLY A 227 -11.53 20.11 -6.76
C GLY A 227 -11.56 19.24 -5.52
N LYS A 228 -11.58 17.88 -5.66
CA LYS A 228 -11.53 16.94 -4.53
C LYS A 228 -10.10 16.76 -4.04
N GLU A 229 -9.93 16.59 -2.75
CA GLU A 229 -8.67 16.14 -2.19
C GLU A 229 -8.39 14.70 -2.56
N VAL A 230 -7.18 14.45 -3.10
CA VAL A 230 -6.70 13.15 -3.55
C VAL A 230 -5.23 13.00 -3.20
N TYR A 231 -4.69 11.80 -3.29
CA TYR A 231 -3.25 11.56 -3.15
C TYR A 231 -2.45 12.43 -4.13
N GLY A 232 -1.44 13.12 -3.61
CA GLY A 232 -0.59 14.06 -4.33
C GLY A 232 0.87 13.63 -4.45
N GLY A 233 1.25 12.58 -3.72
CA GLY A 233 2.61 12.08 -3.72
C GLY A 233 3.11 11.68 -2.34
N SER A 234 4.37 11.27 -2.28
CA SER A 234 5.04 10.91 -1.03
C SER A 234 6.50 11.38 -1.05
N ASP A 235 6.97 11.90 0.07
CA ASP A 235 8.37 12.19 0.31
C ASP A 235 8.95 11.09 1.21
N LEU A 236 9.94 10.35 0.72
CA LEU A 236 10.51 9.20 1.39
C LEU A 236 11.97 9.43 1.77
N LEU A 237 12.33 9.02 2.99
CA LEU A 237 13.68 8.72 3.40
C LEU A 237 13.89 7.21 3.21
N VAL A 238 14.80 6.82 2.35
CA VAL A 238 15.02 5.44 1.95
C VAL A 238 16.38 4.96 2.41
N ALA A 239 16.42 3.93 3.26
CA ALA A 239 17.63 3.26 3.70
C ALA A 239 18.00 2.12 2.75
N ASN A 240 19.28 1.95 2.46
CA ASN A 240 19.81 0.80 1.74
C ASN A 240 19.91 -0.39 2.69
N GLY A 241 18.91 -1.27 2.67
CA GLY A 241 18.79 -2.42 3.54
C GLY A 241 17.35 -2.67 3.98
N ASP A 242 17.20 -3.58 4.93
CA ASP A 242 15.91 -4.00 5.50
C ASP A 242 15.37 -3.00 6.55
N PHE A 243 14.29 -3.39 7.22
CA PHE A 243 13.71 -2.57 8.29
C PHE A 243 14.68 -2.28 9.44
N GLU A 244 15.66 -3.15 9.70
CA GLU A 244 16.68 -2.91 10.74
C GLU A 244 17.57 -1.74 10.33
N ALA A 245 17.97 -1.68 9.05
CA ALA A 245 18.73 -0.57 8.52
C ALA A 245 17.94 0.76 8.60
N LEU A 246 16.62 0.73 8.35
CA LEU A 246 15.76 1.91 8.51
C LEU A 246 15.67 2.33 9.98
N MET A 247 15.42 1.40 10.89
CA MET A 247 15.32 1.68 12.33
C MET A 247 16.61 2.20 12.95
N ALA A 248 17.77 1.89 12.36
CA ALA A 248 19.07 2.38 12.82
C ALA A 248 19.34 3.86 12.45
N LEU A 249 18.52 4.46 11.56
CA LEU A 249 18.65 5.86 11.22
C LEU A 249 18.08 6.74 12.33
N PRO A 250 18.62 7.97 12.51
CA PRO A 250 18.04 8.95 13.43
C PRO A 250 16.69 9.42 12.88
N HIS A 251 15.65 9.29 13.68
CA HIS A 251 14.29 9.74 13.37
C HIS A 251 13.73 10.60 14.50
N ALA A 252 12.82 11.52 14.15
CA ALA A 252 11.96 12.15 15.15
C ALA A 252 11.10 11.09 15.87
N PRO A 253 10.70 11.30 17.13
CA PRO A 253 9.95 10.31 17.92
C PRO A 253 8.68 9.78 17.23
N GLU A 254 7.97 10.67 16.54
CA GLU A 254 6.74 10.35 15.79
C GLU A 254 7.04 9.38 14.64
N VAL A 255 8.11 9.64 13.88
CA VAL A 255 8.54 8.78 12.77
C VAL A 255 9.03 7.43 13.31
N SER A 256 9.81 7.42 14.41
CA SER A 256 10.25 6.19 15.08
C SER A 256 9.07 5.33 15.50
N THR A 257 8.01 5.95 16.05
CA THR A 257 6.76 5.28 16.42
C THR A 257 6.10 4.65 15.20
N ALA A 258 5.94 5.40 14.11
CA ALA A 258 5.32 4.91 12.87
C ALA A 258 6.10 3.72 12.29
N VAL A 259 7.44 3.81 12.25
CA VAL A 259 8.31 2.72 11.77
C VAL A 259 8.16 1.48 12.64
N ALA A 260 8.21 1.63 13.97
CA ALA A 260 8.06 0.50 14.90
C ALA A 260 6.70 -0.19 14.76
N GLN A 261 5.60 0.57 14.62
CA GLN A 261 4.25 0.06 14.42
C GLN A 261 4.13 -0.72 13.11
N ALA A 262 4.62 -0.16 12.00
CA ALA A 262 4.61 -0.81 10.70
C ALA A 262 5.43 -2.12 10.71
N CYS A 263 6.60 -2.13 11.35
CA CYS A 263 7.43 -3.33 11.49
C CYS A 263 6.75 -4.41 12.34
N ALA A 264 6.05 -4.04 13.41
CA ALA A 264 5.29 -4.98 14.24
C ALA A 264 4.12 -5.58 13.46
N TYR A 265 3.37 -4.73 12.75
CA TYR A 265 2.28 -5.16 11.87
C TYR A 265 2.77 -6.12 10.77
N HIS A 266 3.89 -5.80 10.10
CA HIS A 266 4.50 -6.65 9.10
C HIS A 266 4.84 -8.04 9.63
N ARG A 267 5.53 -8.12 10.78
CA ARG A 267 5.88 -9.40 11.43
C ARG A 267 4.63 -10.21 11.79
N ALA A 268 3.61 -9.55 12.35
CA ALA A 268 2.33 -10.20 12.66
C ALA A 268 1.64 -10.75 11.41
N ALA A 269 1.65 -10.00 10.31
CA ALA A 269 1.05 -10.44 9.05
C ALA A 269 1.73 -11.70 8.51
N LEU A 270 3.07 -11.74 8.47
CA LEU A 270 3.82 -12.92 8.05
C LEU A 270 3.57 -14.14 8.96
N ALA A 271 3.43 -13.91 10.26
CA ALA A 271 3.18 -15.00 11.22
C ALA A 271 1.73 -15.54 11.16
N CYS A 272 0.74 -14.68 10.94
CA CYS A 272 -0.68 -15.02 11.03
C CYS A 272 -1.33 -15.43 9.71
N PHE A 273 -0.70 -15.17 8.57
CA PHE A 273 -1.21 -15.52 7.25
C PHE A 273 -0.23 -16.44 6.50
N PRO A 274 -0.22 -17.75 6.81
CA PRO A 274 0.63 -18.72 6.10
C PRO A 274 0.41 -18.66 4.59
N GLY A 275 1.50 -18.57 3.82
CA GLY A 275 1.46 -18.40 2.37
C GLY A 275 1.44 -16.94 1.90
N LEU A 276 1.41 -15.97 2.82
CA LEU A 276 1.73 -14.59 2.48
C LEU A 276 3.19 -14.48 2.10
N MET A 277 3.47 -13.92 0.93
CA MET A 277 4.81 -13.57 0.47
C MET A 277 4.77 -12.19 -0.18
N ALA A 278 5.79 -11.37 0.07
CA ALA A 278 5.84 -10.02 -0.46
C ALA A 278 7.29 -9.57 -0.69
N SER A 279 7.59 -9.18 -1.92
CA SER A 279 8.82 -8.46 -2.26
C SER A 279 8.66 -6.95 -2.12
N ARG A 280 7.44 -6.47 -2.06
CA ARG A 280 7.10 -5.07 -1.81
C ARG A 280 5.98 -4.99 -0.77
N CYS A 281 6.22 -4.22 0.28
CA CYS A 281 5.19 -3.88 1.26
C CYS A 281 5.21 -2.37 1.57
N ASN A 282 4.03 -1.83 1.85
CA ASN A 282 3.82 -0.49 2.38
C ASN A 282 2.74 -0.54 3.45
N TYR A 283 2.94 0.23 4.50
CA TYR A 283 2.02 0.39 5.62
C TYR A 283 1.75 1.88 5.79
N ASP A 284 0.48 2.24 5.77
CA ASP A 284 0.05 3.61 6.05
C ASP A 284 -0.22 3.72 7.55
N VAL A 285 0.49 4.63 8.22
CA VAL A 285 0.38 4.89 9.65
C VAL A 285 -0.16 6.29 9.85
N ALA A 286 -1.34 6.42 10.46
CA ALA A 286 -1.89 7.71 10.81
C ALA A 286 -1.45 8.15 12.20
N GLN A 287 -1.18 9.44 12.33
CA GLN A 287 -0.94 10.13 13.59
C GLN A 287 -1.78 11.39 13.65
N GLY A 288 -2.37 11.67 14.79
CA GLY A 288 -3.23 12.83 15.00
C GLY A 288 -3.86 12.83 16.40
N THR A 289 -4.78 13.74 16.65
CA THR A 289 -5.48 13.83 17.92
C THR A 289 -6.92 13.29 17.79
N ASP A 290 -7.37 12.52 18.78
CA ASP A 290 -8.79 12.15 18.87
C ASP A 290 -9.64 13.29 19.46
N ASP A 291 -10.96 13.13 19.49
CA ASP A 291 -11.88 14.15 19.96
C ASP A 291 -11.70 14.49 21.45
N SER A 292 -10.97 13.68 22.22
CA SER A 292 -10.59 13.99 23.60
C SER A 292 -9.26 14.77 23.71
N GLY A 293 -8.63 15.12 22.58
CA GLY A 293 -7.34 15.78 22.52
C GLY A 293 -6.14 14.87 22.79
N VAL A 294 -6.34 13.55 22.83
CA VAL A 294 -5.26 12.59 23.04
C VAL A 294 -4.60 12.27 21.69
N TRP A 295 -3.28 12.41 21.64
CA TRP A 295 -2.50 11.99 20.49
C TRP A 295 -2.55 10.48 20.31
N ARG A 296 -2.77 10.06 19.08
CA ARG A 296 -2.88 8.66 18.66
C ARG A 296 -1.97 8.39 17.47
N SER A 297 -1.50 7.15 17.39
CA SER A 297 -0.76 6.63 16.25
C SER A 297 -1.17 5.19 16.00
N GLY A 298 -1.33 4.81 14.73
CA GLY A 298 -1.66 3.42 14.40
C GLY A 298 -1.64 3.14 12.90
N VAL A 299 -1.33 1.90 12.55
CA VAL A 299 -1.40 1.41 11.18
C VAL A 299 -2.87 1.41 10.73
N LEU A 300 -3.12 2.01 9.57
CA LEU A 300 -4.44 2.06 8.93
C LEU A 300 -4.69 0.89 8.01
N GLU A 301 -3.69 0.57 7.19
CA GLU A 301 -3.78 -0.47 6.18
C GLU A 301 -2.40 -0.86 5.66
N GLN A 302 -2.34 -2.02 5.03
CA GLN A 302 -1.20 -2.54 4.29
C GLN A 302 -1.44 -2.49 2.78
N SER A 303 -0.36 -2.50 2.01
CA SER A 303 -0.39 -2.63 0.57
C SER A 303 0.81 -3.47 0.10
N TRP A 304 0.52 -4.59 -0.54
CA TRP A 304 1.51 -5.50 -1.12
C TRP A 304 1.46 -5.49 -2.65
N ARG A 305 1.25 -4.33 -3.24
CA ARG A 305 1.17 -4.09 -4.68
C ARG A 305 1.88 -2.80 -5.05
N ILE A 306 2.12 -2.60 -6.32
CA ILE A 306 2.56 -1.28 -6.81
C ILE A 306 1.56 -0.20 -6.39
N GLY A 307 2.05 0.95 -5.97
CA GLY A 307 1.26 2.06 -5.43
C GLY A 307 1.89 3.41 -5.66
N GLY A 308 1.32 4.45 -5.05
CA GLY A 308 1.76 5.83 -5.25
C GLY A 308 3.24 6.09 -4.92
N ALA A 309 3.78 5.42 -3.91
CA ALA A 309 5.18 5.55 -3.48
C ALA A 309 6.18 4.80 -4.39
N THR A 310 5.70 3.89 -5.26
CA THR A 310 6.59 2.96 -5.97
C THR A 310 7.62 3.64 -6.87
N GLY A 311 7.29 4.77 -7.49
CA GLY A 311 8.27 5.54 -8.25
C GLY A 311 9.48 5.96 -7.42
N ALA A 312 9.25 6.45 -6.20
CA ALA A 312 10.32 6.84 -5.28
C ALA A 312 11.14 5.62 -4.78
N GLU A 313 10.45 4.49 -4.51
CA GLU A 313 11.10 3.22 -4.15
C GLU A 313 12.11 2.79 -5.23
N LEU A 314 11.69 2.78 -6.50
CA LEU A 314 12.55 2.38 -7.63
C LEU A 314 13.66 3.40 -7.91
N ALA A 315 13.39 4.68 -7.77
CA ALA A 315 14.40 5.71 -7.93
C ALA A 315 15.53 5.58 -6.90
N ALA A 316 15.18 5.29 -5.63
CA ALA A 316 16.16 5.02 -4.59
C ALA A 316 16.98 3.75 -4.87
N LEU A 317 16.34 2.64 -5.28
CA LEU A 317 17.05 1.41 -5.66
C LEU A 317 18.01 1.65 -6.83
N THR A 318 17.61 2.47 -7.80
CA THR A 318 18.47 2.86 -8.93
C THR A 318 19.68 3.66 -8.46
N ALA A 319 19.49 4.60 -7.51
CA ALA A 319 20.59 5.36 -6.94
C ALA A 319 21.58 4.44 -6.18
N PHE A 320 21.08 3.49 -5.38
CA PHE A 320 21.91 2.50 -4.69
C PHE A 320 22.63 1.55 -5.63
N GLN A 321 22.03 1.22 -6.78
CA GLN A 321 22.68 0.41 -7.81
C GLN A 321 23.82 1.19 -8.51
N ALA A 322 23.61 2.48 -8.75
CA ALA A 322 24.60 3.35 -9.39
C ALA A 322 25.77 3.67 -8.44
N ASP A 323 25.48 3.83 -7.15
CA ASP A 323 26.48 4.08 -6.11
C ASP A 323 26.23 3.21 -4.88
N PRO A 324 26.87 2.04 -4.79
CA PRO A 324 26.71 1.12 -3.65
C PRO A 324 27.22 1.67 -2.30
N SER A 325 27.93 2.80 -2.30
CA SER A 325 28.37 3.45 -1.06
C SER A 325 27.26 4.23 -0.35
N LEU A 326 26.19 4.57 -1.08
CA LEU A 326 25.03 5.27 -0.53
C LEU A 326 24.32 4.41 0.50
N ARG A 327 24.13 4.97 1.68
CA ARG A 327 23.36 4.33 2.76
C ARG A 327 21.93 4.80 2.84
N VAL A 328 21.70 6.05 2.44
CA VAL A 328 20.40 6.71 2.54
C VAL A 328 20.20 7.63 1.34
N VAL A 329 18.98 7.68 0.82
CA VAL A 329 18.57 8.57 -0.26
C VAL A 329 17.22 9.19 0.10
N ARG A 330 16.97 10.43 -0.26
CA ARG A 330 15.63 11.02 -0.30
C ARG A 330 15.07 10.84 -1.70
N ALA A 331 13.84 10.35 -1.78
CA ALA A 331 13.13 10.20 -3.04
C ALA A 331 11.68 10.63 -2.87
N CYS A 332 11.09 11.23 -3.91
CA CYS A 332 9.69 11.61 -3.87
C CYS A 332 8.94 11.16 -5.11
N THR A 333 7.65 10.92 -4.92
CA THR A 333 6.68 10.87 -6.02
C THR A 333 5.80 12.10 -5.95
N THR A 334 5.36 12.58 -7.10
CA THR A 334 4.45 13.72 -7.17
C THR A 334 3.38 13.47 -8.24
N GLU A 335 2.14 13.73 -7.87
CA GLU A 335 1.00 13.77 -8.77
C GLU A 335 0.43 15.19 -8.80
N ARG A 336 0.37 15.80 -9.98
CA ARG A 336 -0.17 17.15 -10.19
C ARG A 336 -1.26 17.13 -11.24
N TYR A 337 -2.36 17.75 -10.93
CA TYR A 337 -3.46 17.99 -11.85
C TYR A 337 -3.34 19.37 -12.49
N GLY A 338 -4.07 19.60 -13.59
CA GLY A 338 -4.09 20.90 -14.28
C GLY A 338 -2.99 21.10 -15.34
N GLY A 339 -2.23 20.05 -15.71
CA GLY A 339 -1.29 20.09 -16.83
C GLY A 339 0.03 20.84 -16.56
N ALA A 340 0.46 20.96 -15.30
CA ALA A 340 1.74 21.53 -14.95
C ALA A 340 2.90 20.69 -15.50
N ALA A 341 3.91 21.34 -16.12
CA ALA A 341 5.11 20.66 -16.60
C ALA A 341 5.91 20.06 -15.43
N PRO A 342 6.49 18.85 -15.61
CA PRO A 342 7.37 18.26 -14.60
C PRO A 342 8.69 19.04 -14.54
N PRO A 343 9.41 19.03 -13.40
CA PRO A 343 10.76 19.56 -13.30
C PRO A 343 11.72 18.89 -14.33
N PRO A 344 12.75 19.58 -14.80
CA PRO A 344 13.66 19.04 -15.84
C PRO A 344 14.44 17.80 -15.41
N ASP A 345 14.69 17.66 -14.10
CA ASP A 345 15.41 16.54 -13.47
C ASP A 345 14.49 15.41 -13.00
N ALA A 346 13.18 15.49 -13.29
CA ALA A 346 12.22 14.50 -12.90
C ALA A 346 12.14 13.33 -13.87
N GLU A 347 12.06 12.11 -13.35
CA GLU A 347 11.67 10.95 -14.13
C GLU A 347 10.14 10.92 -14.23
N VAL A 348 9.60 11.05 -15.45
CA VAL A 348 8.16 11.18 -15.69
C VAL A 348 7.53 9.81 -15.93
N TYR A 349 6.51 9.48 -15.13
CA TYR A 349 5.71 8.26 -15.28
C TYR A 349 4.47 8.48 -16.16
N PHE A 350 3.89 9.67 -16.08
CA PHE A 350 2.78 10.08 -16.96
C PHE A 350 2.79 11.61 -17.10
N ASN A 351 2.49 12.09 -18.30
CA ASN A 351 2.21 13.51 -18.54
C ASN A 351 1.25 13.61 -19.72
N GLY A 352 0.00 13.97 -19.44
CA GLY A 352 -1.04 14.03 -20.46
C GLY A 352 -2.43 14.25 -19.93
N VAL A 353 -3.41 14.01 -20.79
CA VAL A 353 -4.84 14.09 -20.45
C VAL A 353 -5.39 12.68 -20.33
N ASP A 354 -5.79 12.31 -19.12
CA ASP A 354 -6.48 11.06 -18.84
C ASP A 354 -7.98 11.22 -19.11
N PRO A 355 -8.65 10.21 -19.70
CA PRO A 355 -10.08 10.32 -20.05
C PRO A 355 -11.02 10.50 -18.86
N TYR A 356 -10.62 10.07 -17.66
CA TYR A 356 -11.47 10.10 -16.46
C TYR A 356 -11.13 11.23 -15.51
N VAL A 357 -9.82 11.50 -15.32
CA VAL A 357 -9.37 12.49 -14.34
C VAL A 357 -8.85 13.79 -14.95
N GLY A 358 -8.77 13.86 -16.30
CA GLY A 358 -8.30 15.04 -17.01
C GLY A 358 -6.77 15.18 -17.02
N ALA A 359 -6.28 16.41 -17.16
CA ALA A 359 -4.83 16.67 -17.21
C ALA A 359 -4.15 16.29 -15.89
N ILE A 360 -3.13 15.42 -15.97
CA ILE A 360 -2.35 14.95 -14.83
C ILE A 360 -0.89 14.71 -15.22
N THR A 361 0.02 15.03 -14.32
CA THR A 361 1.46 14.75 -14.45
C THR A 361 1.91 13.95 -13.24
N LYS A 362 2.57 12.81 -13.47
CA LYS A 362 3.15 11.94 -12.43
C LYS A 362 4.65 11.79 -12.67
N TYR A 363 5.44 12.06 -11.64
CA TYR A 363 6.89 11.98 -11.74
C TYR A 363 7.53 11.61 -10.41
N THR A 364 8.80 11.24 -10.46
CA THR A 364 9.65 11.00 -9.29
C THR A 364 10.95 11.78 -9.39
N ARG A 365 11.56 12.04 -8.24
CA ARG A 365 12.89 12.66 -8.12
C ARG A 365 13.65 12.03 -6.97
N THR A 366 14.97 11.99 -7.10
CA THR A 366 15.88 11.68 -5.98
C THR A 366 16.62 12.94 -5.58
N MET A 367 16.93 13.07 -4.31
CA MET A 367 17.73 14.14 -3.76
C MET A 367 18.82 13.54 -2.88
N PRO A 368 20.05 14.09 -2.90
CA PRO A 368 21.08 13.67 -1.96
C PRO A 368 20.57 13.83 -0.52
N TYR A 369 20.87 12.84 0.31
CA TYR A 369 20.66 12.99 1.76
C TYR A 369 21.84 13.80 2.32
N ALA A 370 21.62 15.09 2.57
CA ALA A 370 22.53 15.85 3.41
C ALA A 370 22.19 15.51 4.87
N HIS A 371 23.16 14.98 5.62
CA HIS A 371 23.02 14.86 7.07
C HIS A 371 22.66 16.22 7.65
N PRO A 372 21.67 16.33 8.55
CA PRO A 372 21.40 17.56 9.28
C PRO A 372 22.57 17.92 10.19
#